data_af348c60b64e435650fbd564aab6af3c
#
_entry.id   af348c60b64e435650fbd564aab6af3c
#
_cell.length_a   1.000
_cell.length_b   1.000
_cell.length_c   1.000
_cell.angle_alpha   90.00
_cell.angle_beta   90.00
_cell.angle_gamma   90.00
#
_symmetry.space_group_name_H-M   'P 1'
#
loop_
_entity.id
_entity.type
_entity.pdbx_description
1 polymer ?
#
loop_
_entity_poly.entity_id
_entity_poly.type
_entity_poly.pdbx_seq_one_letter_code
_entity_poly.pdbx_strand_id
1 'polypeptide(L)'
;HCFGVVLATMNCLTHGCTEVMVERFNPLVVLASIHKERCTALYGVPTMFIAELNHPMFDMFDMSSLRTGIMAGSLCPVELMKQVEEKMYMKVTSVYGLTEAAPGMTATRIDDPFDVRCNTVGHDFEHTEVKVIDPETGEECPVGVQGEMCNRGYNTMKGYYKKPEATAEVIDENGFLHSGDLGVKDEDGNYRITGRIKDMIIRGGENIYPREIEEFLYQLEGVKDVQVAGIPSKKYGEAVGAFIILHEGVDMHESDVRDFCIGKISRYKIPKYIFFIKEFPMTGSGKIQKFKLKDLGLQLCKEQGIEIV
;
A
#
# COMPACT_ATOMS: atom_id res chain seq x y z
N HIS A 1 5.48 -2.78 -15.73
CA HIS A 1 5.87 -2.33 -14.39
C HIS A 1 7.07 -3.14 -13.90
N CYS A 2 8.03 -2.49 -13.25
CA CYS A 2 9.25 -3.16 -12.75
C CYS A 2 8.96 -4.29 -11.76
N PHE A 3 7.87 -4.25 -11.01
CA PHE A 3 7.44 -5.34 -10.14
C PHE A 3 7.39 -6.68 -10.89
N GLY A 4 6.66 -6.76 -12.01
CA GLY A 4 6.57 -7.98 -12.80
C GLY A 4 7.88 -8.31 -13.53
N VAL A 5 8.51 -7.30 -14.18
CA VAL A 5 9.74 -7.54 -14.95
C VAL A 5 10.90 -8.00 -14.07
N VAL A 6 11.13 -7.36 -12.93
CA VAL A 6 12.29 -7.67 -12.09
C VAL A 6 12.02 -8.82 -11.13
N LEU A 7 10.95 -8.72 -10.32
CA LEU A 7 10.68 -9.73 -9.29
C LEU A 7 10.11 -11.04 -9.85
N ALA A 8 9.51 -11.05 -11.05
CA ALA A 8 9.06 -12.28 -11.69
C ALA A 8 9.95 -12.66 -12.87
N THR A 9 9.91 -11.95 -13.99
CA THR A 9 10.58 -12.38 -15.24
C THR A 9 12.10 -12.53 -15.08
N MET A 10 12.79 -11.52 -14.54
CA MET A 10 14.24 -11.60 -14.36
C MET A 10 14.62 -12.64 -13.31
N ASN A 11 13.83 -12.78 -12.25
CA ASN A 11 14.04 -13.80 -11.24
C ASN A 11 13.89 -15.21 -11.82
N CYS A 12 12.84 -15.47 -12.61
CA CYS A 12 12.67 -16.75 -13.31
C CYS A 12 13.82 -17.04 -14.26
N LEU A 13 14.27 -16.04 -15.03
CA LEU A 13 15.39 -16.19 -15.96
C LEU A 13 16.70 -16.55 -15.24
N THR A 14 17.04 -15.82 -14.17
CA THR A 14 18.32 -16.01 -13.44
C THR A 14 18.36 -17.31 -12.63
N HIS A 15 17.22 -17.83 -12.20
CA HIS A 15 17.11 -19.07 -11.41
C HIS A 15 16.63 -20.27 -12.20
N GLY A 16 16.42 -20.14 -13.51
CA GLY A 16 15.97 -21.24 -14.37
C GLY A 16 14.56 -21.74 -14.04
N CYS A 17 13.69 -20.84 -13.57
CA CYS A 17 12.30 -21.15 -13.27
C CYS A 17 11.40 -20.98 -14.50
N THR A 18 10.26 -21.67 -14.51
CA THR A 18 9.22 -21.48 -15.53
C THR A 18 8.34 -20.30 -15.13
N GLU A 19 8.17 -19.35 -16.03
CA GLU A 19 7.20 -18.27 -15.88
C GLU A 19 5.93 -18.57 -16.68
N VAL A 20 4.77 -18.51 -16.02
CA VAL A 20 3.45 -18.60 -16.65
C VAL A 20 2.87 -17.19 -16.73
N MET A 21 2.95 -16.59 -17.92
CA MET A 21 2.62 -15.19 -18.13
C MET A 21 1.17 -15.01 -18.54
N VAL A 22 0.45 -14.12 -17.86
CA VAL A 22 -0.91 -13.71 -18.20
C VAL A 22 -0.85 -12.33 -18.85
N GLU A 23 -1.23 -12.22 -20.13
CA GLU A 23 -1.10 -10.98 -20.93
C GLU A 23 -1.87 -9.80 -20.32
N ARG A 24 -3.08 -10.06 -19.81
CA ARG A 24 -3.90 -9.10 -19.11
C ARG A 24 -4.49 -9.74 -17.88
N PHE A 25 -4.47 -9.06 -16.77
CA PHE A 25 -5.07 -9.57 -15.55
C PHE A 25 -6.56 -9.92 -15.78
N ASN A 26 -6.86 -11.19 -15.53
CA ASN A 26 -8.20 -11.71 -15.46
C ASN A 26 -8.17 -12.84 -14.41
N PRO A 27 -8.94 -12.72 -13.31
CA PRO A 27 -8.87 -13.67 -12.21
C PRO A 27 -9.15 -15.12 -12.64
N LEU A 28 -10.09 -15.32 -13.55
CA LEU A 28 -10.39 -16.65 -14.07
C LEU A 28 -9.20 -17.28 -14.83
N VAL A 29 -8.51 -16.46 -15.63
CA VAL A 29 -7.34 -16.93 -16.40
C VAL A 29 -6.19 -17.26 -15.44
N VAL A 30 -5.97 -16.44 -14.40
CA VAL A 30 -4.95 -16.71 -13.38
C VAL A 30 -5.24 -18.02 -12.65
N LEU A 31 -6.46 -18.21 -12.13
CA LEU A 31 -6.88 -19.42 -11.41
C LEU A 31 -6.74 -20.67 -12.30
N ALA A 32 -7.17 -20.58 -13.55
CA ALA A 32 -7.04 -21.68 -14.52
C ALA A 32 -5.57 -21.99 -14.84
N SER A 33 -4.72 -20.98 -14.95
CA SER A 33 -3.28 -21.14 -15.19
C SER A 33 -2.59 -21.83 -14.01
N ILE A 34 -2.88 -21.40 -12.77
CA ILE A 34 -2.35 -22.05 -11.56
C ILE A 34 -2.73 -23.53 -11.54
N HIS A 35 -4.00 -23.83 -11.72
CA HIS A 35 -4.52 -25.21 -11.72
C HIS A 35 -3.86 -26.06 -12.81
N LYS A 36 -3.83 -25.57 -14.05
CA LYS A 36 -3.34 -26.31 -15.21
C LYS A 36 -1.83 -26.52 -15.19
N GLU A 37 -1.09 -25.45 -14.94
CA GLU A 37 0.38 -25.45 -15.03
C GLU A 37 1.04 -25.80 -13.67
N ARG A 38 0.23 -26.03 -12.62
CA ARG A 38 0.71 -26.37 -11.27
C ARG A 38 1.70 -25.33 -10.75
N CYS A 39 1.37 -24.04 -10.90
CA CYS A 39 2.21 -22.95 -10.45
C CYS A 39 2.49 -23.06 -8.94
N THR A 40 3.72 -22.80 -8.53
CA THR A 40 4.16 -22.90 -7.13
C THR A 40 4.27 -21.55 -6.43
N ALA A 41 4.19 -20.46 -7.18
CA ALA A 41 4.20 -19.11 -6.69
C ALA A 41 3.23 -18.20 -7.46
N LEU A 42 2.66 -17.23 -6.76
CA LEU A 42 1.79 -16.21 -7.34
C LEU A 42 2.20 -14.82 -6.86
N TYR A 43 2.34 -13.89 -7.78
CA TYR A 43 2.73 -12.50 -7.50
C TYR A 43 1.61 -11.55 -7.91
N GLY A 44 1.26 -10.60 -7.07
CA GLY A 44 0.21 -9.65 -7.38
C GLY A 44 0.11 -8.49 -6.40
N VAL A 45 -0.78 -7.58 -6.72
CA VAL A 45 -1.22 -6.53 -5.80
C VAL A 45 -2.46 -7.00 -5.04
N PRO A 46 -2.79 -6.44 -3.85
CA PRO A 46 -3.93 -6.90 -3.04
C PRO A 46 -5.24 -7.01 -3.82
N THR A 47 -5.54 -6.06 -4.70
CA THR A 47 -6.78 -6.07 -5.51
C THR A 47 -6.88 -7.28 -6.44
N MET A 48 -5.76 -7.84 -6.91
CA MET A 48 -5.73 -9.05 -7.73
C MET A 48 -6.12 -10.27 -6.89
N PHE A 49 -5.51 -10.44 -5.72
CA PHE A 49 -5.86 -11.53 -4.80
C PHE A 49 -7.33 -11.45 -4.34
N ILE A 50 -7.85 -10.25 -4.07
CA ILE A 50 -9.27 -10.04 -3.76
C ILE A 50 -10.16 -10.51 -4.91
N ALA A 51 -9.82 -10.17 -6.14
CA ALA A 51 -10.60 -10.57 -7.32
C ALA A 51 -10.55 -12.08 -7.57
N GLU A 52 -9.42 -12.71 -7.30
CA GLU A 52 -9.23 -14.16 -7.43
C GLU A 52 -10.03 -14.92 -6.38
N LEU A 53 -9.89 -14.55 -5.09
CA LEU A 53 -10.59 -15.19 -3.96
C LEU A 53 -12.11 -15.04 -4.03
N ASN A 54 -12.60 -13.91 -4.56
CA ASN A 54 -14.04 -13.66 -4.73
C ASN A 54 -14.60 -14.13 -6.08
N HIS A 55 -13.81 -14.78 -6.92
CA HIS A 55 -14.31 -15.24 -8.20
C HIS A 55 -15.31 -16.39 -8.01
N PRO A 56 -16.52 -16.37 -8.64
CA PRO A 56 -17.55 -17.39 -8.44
C PRO A 56 -17.11 -18.83 -8.74
N MET A 57 -16.08 -18.98 -9.56
CA MET A 57 -15.52 -20.29 -9.93
C MET A 57 -14.25 -20.64 -9.14
N PHE A 58 -13.90 -19.91 -8.09
CA PHE A 58 -12.67 -20.15 -7.32
C PHE A 58 -12.53 -21.62 -6.89
N ASP A 59 -13.57 -22.19 -6.30
CA ASP A 59 -13.58 -23.56 -5.77
C ASP A 59 -13.47 -24.66 -6.86
N MET A 60 -13.55 -24.29 -8.14
CA MET A 60 -13.36 -25.24 -9.26
C MET A 60 -11.89 -25.48 -9.58
N PHE A 61 -10.98 -24.70 -9.04
CA PHE A 61 -9.56 -24.76 -9.34
C PHE A 61 -8.74 -25.27 -8.15
N ASP A 62 -7.79 -26.15 -8.44
CA ASP A 62 -6.88 -26.68 -7.43
C ASP A 62 -5.69 -25.73 -7.23
N MET A 63 -5.64 -25.07 -6.05
CA MET A 63 -4.58 -24.16 -5.64
C MET A 63 -3.46 -24.85 -4.85
N SER A 64 -3.55 -26.17 -4.62
CA SER A 64 -2.64 -26.91 -3.72
C SER A 64 -1.18 -26.96 -4.18
N SER A 65 -0.87 -26.55 -5.40
CA SER A 65 0.50 -26.42 -5.88
C SER A 65 1.20 -25.17 -5.40
N LEU A 66 0.43 -24.14 -5.02
CA LEU A 66 0.99 -22.90 -4.51
C LEU A 66 1.66 -23.13 -3.14
N ARG A 67 2.78 -22.45 -2.90
CA ARG A 67 3.52 -22.49 -1.63
C ARG A 67 3.97 -21.11 -1.15
N THR A 68 4.16 -20.19 -2.08
CA THR A 68 4.69 -18.85 -1.79
C THR A 68 4.22 -17.83 -2.82
N GLY A 69 4.48 -16.57 -2.55
CA GLY A 69 4.23 -15.48 -3.48
C GLY A 69 4.54 -14.12 -2.87
N ILE A 70 4.35 -13.09 -3.66
CA ILE A 70 4.57 -11.70 -3.26
C ILE A 70 3.27 -10.93 -3.38
N MET A 71 2.88 -10.27 -2.29
CA MET A 71 1.83 -9.26 -2.28
C MET A 71 2.47 -7.90 -2.02
N ALA A 72 2.38 -6.98 -2.96
CA ALA A 72 3.07 -5.70 -2.88
C ALA A 72 2.36 -4.59 -3.67
N GLY A 73 2.92 -3.37 -3.66
CA GLY A 73 2.44 -2.23 -4.45
C GLY A 73 1.40 -1.37 -3.75
N SER A 74 0.83 -1.84 -2.66
CA SER A 74 -0.01 -1.09 -1.71
C SER A 74 0.00 -1.79 -0.36
N LEU A 75 -0.73 -1.26 0.63
CA LEU A 75 -0.94 -1.94 1.91
C LEU A 75 -1.56 -3.33 1.67
N CYS A 76 -0.98 -4.35 2.31
CA CYS A 76 -1.48 -5.71 2.28
C CYS A 76 -2.36 -5.94 3.52
N PRO A 77 -3.71 -5.98 3.37
CA PRO A 77 -4.60 -6.16 4.52
C PRO A 77 -4.36 -7.51 5.19
N VAL A 78 -4.26 -7.51 6.52
CA VAL A 78 -4.00 -8.73 7.32
C VAL A 78 -5.02 -9.82 7.03
N GLU A 79 -6.30 -9.46 6.97
CA GLU A 79 -7.38 -10.41 6.68
C GLU A 79 -7.26 -11.03 5.28
N LEU A 80 -6.83 -10.25 4.29
CA LEU A 80 -6.58 -10.76 2.94
C LEU A 80 -5.41 -11.76 2.94
N MET A 81 -4.31 -11.45 3.61
CA MET A 81 -3.17 -12.36 3.70
C MET A 81 -3.56 -13.68 4.39
N LYS A 82 -4.39 -13.61 5.43
CA LYS A 82 -4.95 -14.78 6.11
C LYS A 82 -5.79 -15.63 5.16
N GLN A 83 -6.71 -15.02 4.41
CA GLN A 83 -7.54 -15.74 3.44
C GLN A 83 -6.71 -16.38 2.32
N VAL A 84 -5.63 -15.73 1.88
CA VAL A 84 -4.70 -16.31 0.90
C VAL A 84 -4.00 -17.54 1.48
N GLU A 85 -3.52 -17.50 2.72
CA GLU A 85 -2.92 -18.68 3.35
C GLU A 85 -3.91 -19.83 3.52
N GLU A 86 -5.13 -19.53 3.97
CA GLU A 86 -6.16 -20.53 4.23
C GLU A 86 -6.73 -21.17 2.95
N LYS A 87 -7.01 -20.36 1.91
CA LYS A 87 -7.73 -20.81 0.71
C LYS A 87 -6.80 -21.12 -0.48
N MET A 88 -5.68 -20.44 -0.59
CA MET A 88 -4.71 -20.64 -1.67
C MET A 88 -3.49 -21.46 -1.23
N TYR A 89 -3.41 -21.84 0.06
CA TYR A 89 -2.36 -22.69 0.64
C TYR A 89 -0.95 -22.13 0.50
N MET A 90 -0.80 -20.83 0.35
CA MET A 90 0.50 -20.20 0.12
C MET A 90 0.85 -19.17 1.19
N LYS A 91 2.11 -19.18 1.62
CA LYS A 91 2.66 -18.12 2.46
C LYS A 91 3.05 -16.93 1.58
N VAL A 92 2.43 -15.79 1.82
CA VAL A 92 2.70 -14.54 1.10
C VAL A 92 3.74 -13.73 1.85
N THR A 93 4.69 -13.16 1.12
CA THR A 93 5.63 -12.16 1.63
C THR A 93 5.23 -10.77 1.17
N SER A 94 5.47 -9.79 2.03
CA SER A 94 5.32 -8.37 1.69
C SER A 94 6.65 -7.85 1.14
N VAL A 95 6.59 -7.09 0.05
CA VAL A 95 7.74 -6.37 -0.51
C VAL A 95 7.40 -4.90 -0.61
N TYR A 96 8.23 -4.06 -0.03
CA TYR A 96 8.13 -2.61 -0.16
C TYR A 96 9.22 -2.06 -1.06
N GLY A 97 8.85 -1.10 -1.88
CA GLY A 97 9.76 -0.36 -2.72
C GLY A 97 9.04 0.44 -3.79
N LEU A 98 9.82 1.03 -4.67
CA LEU A 98 9.38 1.92 -5.74
C LEU A 98 10.18 1.63 -7.00
N THR A 99 9.72 2.15 -8.14
CA THR A 99 10.37 1.94 -9.45
C THR A 99 11.83 2.39 -9.43
N GLU A 100 12.10 3.47 -8.72
CA GLU A 100 13.41 4.07 -8.53
C GLU A 100 14.38 3.19 -7.72
N ALA A 101 13.85 2.16 -7.01
CA ALA A 101 14.62 1.16 -6.26
C ALA A 101 14.49 -0.28 -6.83
N ALA A 102 14.20 -0.43 -8.11
CA ALA A 102 14.23 -1.60 -8.99
C ALA A 102 13.62 -2.94 -8.52
N PRO A 103 12.39 -3.05 -8.08
CA PRO A 103 11.44 -2.18 -7.39
C PRO A 103 11.41 -2.40 -5.87
N GLY A 104 12.35 -3.12 -5.27
CA GLY A 104 12.32 -3.52 -3.87
C GLY A 104 13.42 -2.86 -3.04
N MET A 105 13.05 -2.41 -1.85
CA MET A 105 13.95 -1.93 -0.81
C MET A 105 14.00 -2.90 0.35
N THR A 106 12.83 -3.37 0.79
CA THR A 106 12.70 -4.31 1.91
C THR A 106 11.73 -5.43 1.57
N ALA A 107 11.88 -6.55 2.24
CA ALA A 107 10.97 -7.69 2.13
C ALA A 107 10.88 -8.48 3.44
N THR A 108 9.70 -9.02 3.72
CA THR A 108 9.54 -10.09 4.71
C THR A 108 10.01 -11.42 4.12
N ARG A 109 10.39 -12.36 4.99
CA ARG A 109 10.82 -13.70 4.60
C ARG A 109 9.66 -14.69 4.73
N ILE A 110 9.71 -15.77 3.95
CA ILE A 110 8.70 -16.83 4.00
C ILE A 110 8.63 -17.52 5.36
N ASP A 111 9.76 -17.56 6.07
CA ASP A 111 9.90 -18.20 7.38
C ASP A 111 9.58 -17.23 8.53
N ASP A 112 9.36 -15.95 8.26
CA ASP A 112 8.93 -14.99 9.27
C ASP A 112 7.56 -15.41 9.83
N PRO A 113 7.29 -15.13 11.11
CA PRO A 113 5.97 -15.29 11.71
C PRO A 113 4.90 -14.55 10.89
N PHE A 114 3.67 -15.06 10.89
CA PHE A 114 2.56 -14.45 10.16
C PHE A 114 2.38 -12.97 10.53
N ASP A 115 2.47 -12.64 11.82
CA ASP A 115 2.34 -11.26 12.32
C ASP A 115 3.39 -10.33 11.71
N VAL A 116 4.65 -10.75 11.62
CA VAL A 116 5.72 -9.97 10.96
C VAL A 116 5.41 -9.77 9.48
N ARG A 117 4.98 -10.81 8.76
CA ARG A 117 4.67 -10.73 7.32
C ARG A 117 3.49 -9.82 7.01
N CYS A 118 2.53 -9.70 7.95
CA CYS A 118 1.34 -8.87 7.79
C CYS A 118 1.54 -7.41 8.22
N ASN A 119 2.29 -7.19 9.30
CA ASN A 119 2.36 -5.86 9.94
C ASN A 119 3.64 -5.11 9.60
N THR A 120 4.59 -5.74 8.91
CA THR A 120 5.85 -5.11 8.50
C THR A 120 6.08 -5.27 6.99
N VAL A 121 7.07 -4.57 6.50
CA VAL A 121 7.63 -4.78 5.15
C VAL A 121 9.03 -5.44 5.22
N GLY A 122 9.35 -6.05 6.37
CA GLY A 122 10.55 -6.83 6.59
C GLY A 122 11.83 -6.01 6.66
N HIS A 123 12.93 -6.65 6.28
CA HIS A 123 14.28 -6.11 6.32
C HIS A 123 14.74 -5.65 4.94
N ASP A 124 15.79 -4.85 4.92
CA ASP A 124 16.52 -4.48 3.71
C ASP A 124 17.05 -5.72 2.95
N PHE A 125 17.15 -5.59 1.63
CA PHE A 125 17.77 -6.62 0.81
C PHE A 125 19.27 -6.71 1.09
N GLU A 126 19.83 -7.88 0.89
CA GLU A 126 21.28 -8.07 1.00
C GLU A 126 22.04 -7.10 0.09
N HIS A 127 23.13 -6.53 0.61
CA HIS A 127 23.96 -5.54 -0.10
C HIS A 127 23.24 -4.21 -0.44
N THR A 128 22.15 -3.91 0.25
CA THR A 128 21.52 -2.59 0.24
C THR A 128 21.52 -2.02 1.65
N GLU A 129 21.28 -0.73 1.77
CA GLU A 129 21.19 -0.03 3.04
C GLU A 129 19.89 0.78 3.05
N VAL A 130 19.05 0.53 4.04
CA VAL A 130 17.82 1.30 4.25
C VAL A 130 17.91 2.04 5.56
N LYS A 131 17.60 3.33 5.53
CA LYS A 131 17.57 4.21 6.72
C LYS A 131 16.20 4.84 6.86
N VAL A 132 15.88 5.19 8.09
CA VAL A 132 14.77 6.07 8.41
C VAL A 132 15.37 7.39 8.87
N ILE A 133 15.12 8.48 8.16
CA ILE A 133 15.70 9.80 8.45
C ILE A 133 14.62 10.82 8.79
N ASP A 134 14.93 11.74 9.65
CA ASP A 134 14.08 12.90 9.90
C ASP A 134 14.11 13.81 8.66
N PRO A 135 12.96 14.07 8.01
CA PRO A 135 12.92 14.85 6.77
C PRO A 135 13.25 16.33 6.97
N GLU A 136 13.27 16.84 8.21
CA GLU A 136 13.61 18.24 8.50
C GLU A 136 15.11 18.40 8.79
N THR A 137 15.70 17.48 9.56
CA THR A 137 17.11 17.57 9.97
C THR A 137 18.07 16.77 9.10
N GLY A 138 17.56 15.74 8.38
CA GLY A 138 18.37 14.79 7.62
C GLY A 138 19.12 13.76 8.47
N GLU A 139 18.92 13.78 9.80
CA GLU A 139 19.56 12.83 10.72
C GLU A 139 18.81 11.49 10.75
N GLU A 140 19.53 10.40 11.00
CA GLU A 140 18.93 9.07 11.15
C GLU A 140 18.08 9.01 12.43
N CYS A 141 16.83 8.58 12.28
CA CYS A 141 15.90 8.43 13.38
C CYS A 141 16.27 7.25 14.29
N PRO A 142 16.11 7.39 15.61
CA PRO A 142 16.18 6.25 16.53
C PRO A 142 15.12 5.18 16.21
N VAL A 143 15.38 3.94 16.64
CA VAL A 143 14.40 2.85 16.57
C VAL A 143 13.07 3.26 17.20
N GLY A 144 11.96 2.95 16.54
CA GLY A 144 10.62 3.34 16.96
C GLY A 144 10.19 4.76 16.58
N VAL A 145 11.11 5.57 16.04
CA VAL A 145 10.80 6.95 15.61
C VAL A 145 10.52 6.96 14.11
N GLN A 146 9.43 7.64 13.73
CA GLN A 146 9.03 7.79 12.35
C GLN A 146 9.90 8.80 11.59
N GLY A 147 10.27 8.46 10.37
CA GLY A 147 10.95 9.35 9.43
C GLY A 147 10.77 8.89 7.99
N GLU A 148 11.47 9.53 7.06
CA GLU A 148 11.49 9.14 5.65
C GLU A 148 12.33 7.88 5.43
N MET A 149 11.80 6.95 4.65
CA MET A 149 12.53 5.76 4.22
C MET A 149 13.48 6.11 3.08
N CYS A 150 14.77 5.90 3.28
CA CYS A 150 15.80 6.15 2.28
C CYS A 150 16.56 4.86 1.96
N ASN A 151 16.96 4.68 0.69
CA ASN A 151 17.63 3.48 0.21
C ASN A 151 18.91 3.80 -0.55
N ARG A 152 19.95 3.01 -0.31
CA ARG A 152 21.18 3.04 -1.07
C ARG A 152 21.64 1.61 -1.41
N GLY A 153 22.02 1.38 -2.66
CA GLY A 153 22.52 0.08 -3.07
C GLY A 153 22.48 -0.12 -4.59
N TYR A 154 22.74 -1.35 -5.01
CA TYR A 154 22.72 -1.73 -6.43
C TYR A 154 21.32 -1.58 -7.07
N ASN A 155 20.27 -1.58 -6.26
CA ASN A 155 18.88 -1.42 -6.67
C ASN A 155 18.48 0.05 -6.89
N THR A 156 19.26 1.02 -6.41
CA THR A 156 19.00 2.44 -6.63
C THR A 156 19.18 2.81 -8.09
N MET A 157 18.19 3.49 -8.68
CA MET A 157 18.28 3.98 -10.07
C MET A 157 19.46 4.89 -10.28
N LYS A 158 19.93 4.98 -11.53
CA LYS A 158 20.97 5.96 -11.93
C LYS A 158 20.44 7.39 -12.00
N GLY A 159 19.13 7.57 -12.11
CA GLY A 159 18.47 8.85 -12.21
C GLY A 159 17.35 8.86 -13.23
N TYR A 160 16.59 9.94 -13.26
CA TYR A 160 15.56 10.18 -14.27
C TYR A 160 16.17 10.60 -15.60
N TYR A 161 15.76 9.93 -16.66
CA TYR A 161 16.32 10.16 -18.00
C TYR A 161 16.14 11.62 -18.44
N LYS A 162 17.27 12.29 -18.76
CA LYS A 162 17.34 13.72 -19.15
C LYS A 162 16.71 14.69 -18.13
N LYS A 163 16.66 14.33 -16.83
CA LYS A 163 16.15 15.17 -15.75
C LYS A 163 17.13 15.18 -14.59
N PRO A 164 18.32 15.79 -14.71
CA PRO A 164 19.32 15.79 -13.65
C PRO A 164 18.86 16.52 -12.40
N GLU A 165 18.10 17.60 -12.54
CA GLU A 165 17.56 18.37 -11.43
C GLU A 165 16.59 17.52 -10.60
N ALA A 166 15.60 16.89 -11.23
CA ALA A 166 14.68 15.99 -10.57
C ALA A 166 15.38 14.75 -9.95
N THR A 167 16.53 14.35 -10.51
CA THR A 167 17.35 13.28 -9.93
C THR A 167 18.02 13.76 -8.64
N ALA A 168 18.60 14.96 -8.66
CA ALA A 168 19.25 15.55 -7.49
C ALA A 168 18.26 15.87 -6.34
N GLU A 169 16.97 16.04 -6.64
CA GLU A 169 15.92 16.21 -5.62
C GLU A 169 15.63 14.92 -4.86
N VAL A 170 15.91 13.75 -5.43
CA VAL A 170 15.55 12.45 -4.84
C VAL A 170 16.74 11.55 -4.50
N ILE A 171 17.92 11.83 -5.04
CA ILE A 171 19.17 11.12 -4.67
C ILE A 171 20.12 12.14 -4.08
N ASP A 172 20.45 11.96 -2.80
CA ASP A 172 21.34 12.85 -2.09
C ASP A 172 22.82 12.67 -2.48
N GLU A 173 23.69 13.52 -1.94
CA GLU A 173 25.13 13.48 -2.19
C GLU A 173 25.83 12.22 -1.68
N ASN A 174 25.21 11.50 -0.72
CA ASN A 174 25.68 10.22 -0.17
C ASN A 174 25.15 9.02 -0.96
N GLY A 175 24.34 9.25 -2.00
CA GLY A 175 23.76 8.23 -2.86
C GLY A 175 22.50 7.56 -2.29
N PHE A 176 21.88 8.15 -1.26
CA PHE A 176 20.59 7.67 -0.76
C PHE A 176 19.45 8.20 -1.62
N LEU A 177 18.59 7.29 -2.04
CA LEU A 177 17.32 7.59 -2.68
C LEU A 177 16.28 7.89 -1.61
N HIS A 178 15.72 9.07 -1.62
CA HIS A 178 14.61 9.53 -0.81
C HIS A 178 13.30 9.02 -1.41
N SER A 179 12.61 8.14 -0.69
CA SER A 179 11.40 7.49 -1.23
C SER A 179 10.15 8.39 -1.21
N GLY A 180 10.13 9.41 -0.37
CA GLY A 180 8.94 10.18 -0.04
C GLY A 180 7.92 9.42 0.81
N ASP A 181 8.22 8.18 1.20
CA ASP A 181 7.38 7.35 2.07
C ASP A 181 7.91 7.42 3.52
N LEU A 182 6.99 7.50 4.47
CA LEU A 182 7.31 7.50 5.89
C LEU A 182 7.25 6.08 6.45
N GLY A 183 8.19 5.79 7.33
CA GLY A 183 8.27 4.49 8.00
C GLY A 183 8.92 4.56 9.37
N VAL A 184 8.88 3.42 10.03
CA VAL A 184 9.49 3.20 11.35
C VAL A 184 10.29 1.92 11.27
N LYS A 185 11.49 1.90 11.86
CA LYS A 185 12.27 0.69 12.09
C LYS A 185 12.02 0.20 13.52
N ASP A 186 11.68 -1.07 13.68
CA ASP A 186 11.48 -1.68 15.00
C ASP A 186 12.80 -2.22 15.60
N GLU A 187 12.73 -2.74 16.84
CA GLU A 187 13.88 -3.30 17.58
C GLU A 187 14.44 -4.56 16.91
N ASP A 188 13.62 -5.30 16.18
CA ASP A 188 14.02 -6.51 15.45
C ASP A 188 14.61 -6.18 14.06
N GLY A 189 14.62 -4.89 13.67
CA GLY A 189 15.16 -4.41 12.40
C GLY A 189 14.15 -4.46 11.24
N ASN A 190 12.88 -4.80 11.48
CA ASN A 190 11.86 -4.72 10.46
C ASN A 190 11.40 -3.27 10.26
N TYR A 191 10.97 -2.97 9.06
CA TYR A 191 10.37 -1.68 8.71
C TYR A 191 8.86 -1.80 8.59
N ARG A 192 8.17 -0.73 8.97
CA ARG A 192 6.73 -0.55 8.77
C ARG A 192 6.47 0.79 8.11
N ILE A 193 5.79 0.77 6.98
CA ILE A 193 5.39 2.01 6.30
C ILE A 193 4.22 2.63 7.05
N THR A 194 4.31 3.91 7.35
CA THR A 194 3.29 4.65 8.12
C THR A 194 2.56 5.70 7.29
N GLY A 195 3.07 6.04 6.10
CA GLY A 195 2.41 6.99 5.21
C GLY A 195 3.28 7.49 4.08
N ARG A 196 2.85 8.58 3.47
CA ARG A 196 3.61 9.35 2.47
C ARG A 196 3.72 10.79 2.88
N ILE A 197 4.88 11.39 2.68
CA ILE A 197 5.11 12.82 2.96
C ILE A 197 4.12 13.69 2.17
N LYS A 198 3.92 13.40 0.88
CA LYS A 198 3.02 14.15 -0.01
C LYS A 198 1.53 13.94 0.27
N ASP A 199 1.16 12.86 0.94
CA ASP A 199 -0.23 12.55 1.29
C ASP A 199 -0.59 13.01 2.71
N MET A 200 0.38 13.48 3.48
CA MET A 200 0.19 14.00 4.83
C MET A 200 -0.79 15.17 4.82
N ILE A 201 -1.75 15.13 5.71
CA ILE A 201 -2.76 16.18 5.88
C ILE A 201 -2.28 17.12 6.96
N ILE A 202 -2.10 18.39 6.64
CA ILE A 202 -1.69 19.42 7.59
C ILE A 202 -2.93 20.17 8.08
N ARG A 203 -3.40 19.80 9.27
CA ARG A 203 -4.61 20.38 9.85
C ARG A 203 -4.30 21.25 11.05
N GLY A 204 -4.27 22.58 10.83
CA GLY A 204 -4.03 23.54 11.92
C GLY A 204 -2.66 23.41 12.59
N GLY A 205 -1.65 22.96 11.83
CA GLY A 205 -0.30 22.69 12.31
C GLY A 205 -0.05 21.26 12.78
N GLU A 206 -1.09 20.42 12.84
CA GLU A 206 -0.96 19.00 13.20
C GLU A 206 -0.80 18.15 11.94
N ASN A 207 0.21 17.27 11.94
CA ASN A 207 0.46 16.31 10.88
C ASN A 207 -0.42 15.07 11.08
N ILE A 208 -1.28 14.80 10.11
CA ILE A 208 -2.17 13.64 10.13
C ILE A 208 -1.78 12.73 8.98
N TYR A 209 -1.51 11.47 9.30
CA TYR A 209 -1.14 10.46 8.32
C TYR A 209 -2.39 9.68 7.89
N PRO A 210 -2.82 9.77 6.62
CA PRO A 210 -4.02 9.12 6.12
C PRO A 210 -4.10 7.64 6.45
N ARG A 211 -2.98 6.93 6.35
CA ARG A 211 -2.90 5.49 6.57
C ARG A 211 -3.36 5.06 7.97
N GLU A 212 -3.03 5.82 9.00
CA GLU A 212 -3.46 5.52 10.37
C GLU A 212 -4.99 5.49 10.49
N ILE A 213 -5.65 6.44 9.80
CA ILE A 213 -7.11 6.54 9.80
C ILE A 213 -7.71 5.45 8.91
N GLU A 214 -7.09 5.15 7.78
CA GLU A 214 -7.50 4.06 6.88
C GLU A 214 -7.47 2.72 7.60
N GLU A 215 -6.35 2.36 8.23
CA GLU A 215 -6.18 1.12 9.00
C GLU A 215 -7.20 1.02 10.15
N PHE A 216 -7.52 2.14 10.79
CA PHE A 216 -8.53 2.18 11.83
C PHE A 216 -9.95 1.97 11.27
N LEU A 217 -10.30 2.64 10.16
CA LEU A 217 -11.63 2.54 9.56
C LEU A 217 -11.87 1.19 8.85
N TYR A 218 -10.82 0.48 8.43
CA TYR A 218 -10.96 -0.90 7.94
C TYR A 218 -11.53 -1.88 8.97
N GLN A 219 -11.41 -1.56 10.28
CA GLN A 219 -11.96 -2.38 11.37
C GLN A 219 -13.48 -2.18 11.55
N LEU A 220 -14.08 -1.18 10.92
CA LEU A 220 -15.51 -0.92 10.98
C LEU A 220 -16.25 -1.94 10.10
N GLU A 221 -17.10 -2.75 10.73
CA GLU A 221 -17.91 -3.76 10.05
C GLU A 221 -18.74 -3.12 8.92
N GLY A 222 -18.69 -3.72 7.74
CA GLY A 222 -19.36 -3.21 6.54
C GLY A 222 -18.48 -2.37 5.63
N VAL A 223 -17.30 -1.92 6.07
CA VAL A 223 -16.31 -1.24 5.22
C VAL A 223 -15.58 -2.26 4.36
N LYS A 224 -15.69 -2.12 3.05
CA LYS A 224 -14.97 -2.95 2.07
C LYS A 224 -13.60 -2.38 1.75
N ASP A 225 -13.54 -1.05 1.57
CA ASP A 225 -12.29 -0.33 1.28
C ASP A 225 -12.44 1.13 1.72
N VAL A 226 -11.34 1.76 2.12
CA VAL A 226 -11.33 3.15 2.56
C VAL A 226 -10.04 3.85 2.16
N GLN A 227 -10.18 5.09 1.71
CA GLN A 227 -9.08 5.99 1.44
C GLN A 227 -9.30 7.32 2.14
N VAL A 228 -8.23 7.90 2.64
CA VAL A 228 -8.27 9.19 3.34
C VAL A 228 -7.40 10.20 2.61
N ALA A 229 -7.92 11.42 2.46
CA ALA A 229 -7.20 12.53 1.85
C ALA A 229 -7.54 13.87 2.51
N GLY A 230 -6.63 14.84 2.36
CA GLY A 230 -6.85 16.20 2.82
C GLY A 230 -7.83 16.94 1.91
N ILE A 231 -8.89 17.48 2.49
CA ILE A 231 -9.83 18.38 1.83
C ILE A 231 -9.51 19.80 2.29
N PRO A 232 -9.40 20.79 1.40
CA PRO A 232 -9.13 22.18 1.79
C PRO A 232 -10.11 22.66 2.87
N SER A 233 -9.61 23.41 3.84
CA SER A 233 -10.39 24.00 4.92
C SER A 233 -9.95 25.44 5.14
N LYS A 234 -10.92 26.36 5.16
CA LYS A 234 -10.66 27.80 5.41
C LYS A 234 -10.07 28.02 6.80
N LYS A 235 -10.48 27.20 7.77
CA LYS A 235 -10.13 27.37 9.18
C LYS A 235 -8.81 26.71 9.55
N TYR A 236 -8.51 25.54 8.95
CA TYR A 236 -7.41 24.69 9.40
C TYR A 236 -6.39 24.40 8.28
N GLY A 237 -6.50 25.02 7.11
CA GLY A 237 -5.72 24.66 5.92
C GLY A 237 -6.27 23.42 5.23
N GLU A 238 -6.28 22.30 5.94
CA GLU A 238 -6.87 21.05 5.50
C GLU A 238 -7.75 20.41 6.58
N ALA A 239 -8.66 19.56 6.16
CA ALA A 239 -9.49 18.72 7.01
C ALA A 239 -9.50 17.29 6.47
N VAL A 240 -9.68 16.31 7.35
CA VAL A 240 -9.71 14.89 6.98
C VAL A 240 -10.98 14.57 6.22
N GLY A 241 -10.83 14.03 5.00
CA GLY A 241 -11.89 13.44 4.19
C GLY A 241 -11.70 11.94 4.07
N ALA A 242 -12.71 11.15 4.43
CA ALA A 242 -12.74 9.70 4.25
C ALA A 242 -13.64 9.33 3.07
N PHE A 243 -13.13 8.52 2.17
CA PHE A 243 -13.83 7.97 1.01
C PHE A 243 -13.98 6.47 1.25
N ILE A 244 -15.22 6.00 1.39
CA ILE A 244 -15.53 4.66 1.86
C ILE A 244 -16.32 3.90 0.79
N ILE A 245 -15.90 2.67 0.52
CA ILE A 245 -16.65 1.69 -0.25
C ILE A 245 -17.20 0.67 0.73
N LEU A 246 -18.51 0.45 0.70
CA LEU A 246 -19.18 -0.54 1.55
C LEU A 246 -19.31 -1.90 0.86
N HIS A 247 -19.42 -2.95 1.65
CA HIS A 247 -19.86 -4.24 1.15
C HIS A 247 -21.29 -4.16 0.60
N GLU A 248 -21.63 -5.03 -0.34
CA GLU A 248 -22.97 -5.07 -0.95
C GLU A 248 -24.03 -5.38 0.12
N GLY A 249 -25.10 -4.59 0.11
CA GLY A 249 -26.22 -4.73 1.06
C GLY A 249 -26.01 -4.06 2.41
N VAL A 250 -24.85 -3.44 2.65
CA VAL A 250 -24.61 -2.66 3.89
C VAL A 250 -25.20 -1.26 3.72
N ASP A 251 -25.99 -0.84 4.70
CA ASP A 251 -26.49 0.52 4.87
C ASP A 251 -25.75 1.17 6.06
N MET A 252 -25.00 2.24 5.79
CA MET A 252 -24.18 2.94 6.77
C MET A 252 -24.25 4.44 6.54
N HIS A 253 -24.34 5.21 7.62
CA HIS A 253 -24.40 6.65 7.61
C HIS A 253 -23.08 7.27 8.10
N GLU A 254 -22.87 8.56 7.80
CA GLU A 254 -21.70 9.30 8.30
C GLU A 254 -21.62 9.30 9.83
N SER A 255 -22.78 9.29 10.54
CA SER A 255 -22.84 9.20 11.99
C SER A 255 -22.16 7.93 12.51
N ASP A 256 -22.39 6.79 11.86
CA ASP A 256 -21.88 5.50 12.30
C ASP A 256 -20.34 5.50 12.23
N VAL A 257 -19.78 6.06 11.16
CA VAL A 257 -18.33 6.22 11.00
C VAL A 257 -17.76 7.16 12.07
N ARG A 258 -18.44 8.29 12.35
CA ARG A 258 -17.99 9.25 13.37
C ARG A 258 -18.06 8.67 14.75
N ASP A 259 -19.16 8.00 15.09
CA ASP A 259 -19.37 7.36 16.40
C ASP A 259 -18.35 6.25 16.64
N PHE A 260 -17.99 5.51 15.59
CA PHE A 260 -16.89 4.53 15.66
C PHE A 260 -15.54 5.17 16.00
N CYS A 261 -15.28 6.40 15.53
CA CYS A 261 -14.04 7.13 15.78
C CYS A 261 -13.98 7.79 17.17
N ILE A 262 -15.12 8.21 17.73
CA ILE A 262 -15.18 8.99 18.97
C ILE A 262 -14.61 8.17 20.15
N GLY A 263 -13.63 8.79 20.84
CA GLY A 263 -12.98 8.18 22.00
C GLY A 263 -11.93 7.10 21.68
N LYS A 264 -11.78 6.71 20.41
CA LYS A 264 -10.82 5.69 19.97
C LYS A 264 -9.62 6.26 19.22
N ILE A 265 -9.82 7.37 18.49
CA ILE A 265 -8.74 8.12 17.85
C ILE A 265 -8.77 9.58 18.28
N SER A 266 -7.67 10.29 18.11
CA SER A 266 -7.57 11.72 18.44
C SER A 266 -8.60 12.53 17.67
N ARG A 267 -9.24 13.50 18.35
CA ARG A 267 -10.35 14.30 17.79
C ARG A 267 -10.01 15.00 16.47
N TYR A 268 -8.77 15.44 16.30
CA TYR A 268 -8.33 16.10 15.07
C TYR A 268 -8.17 15.15 13.89
N LYS A 269 -8.05 13.84 14.14
CA LYS A 269 -7.97 12.77 13.13
C LYS A 269 -9.35 12.28 12.67
N ILE A 270 -10.42 12.56 13.42
CA ILE A 270 -11.77 12.14 13.03
C ILE A 270 -12.15 12.79 11.70
N PRO A 271 -12.58 12.00 10.69
CA PRO A 271 -12.98 12.54 9.41
C PRO A 271 -14.08 13.59 9.54
N LYS A 272 -13.81 14.78 9.02
CA LYS A 272 -14.82 15.85 8.91
C LYS A 272 -15.78 15.59 7.77
N TYR A 273 -15.25 15.12 6.65
CA TYR A 273 -15.99 14.78 5.46
C TYR A 273 -15.96 13.27 5.27
N ILE A 274 -17.12 12.66 5.07
CA ILE A 274 -17.27 11.22 4.87
C ILE A 274 -18.09 11.02 3.61
N PHE A 275 -17.52 10.32 2.63
CA PHE A 275 -18.15 10.08 1.35
C PHE A 275 -18.24 8.57 1.09
N PHE A 276 -19.46 8.09 0.86
CA PHE A 276 -19.67 6.73 0.39
C PHE A 276 -19.63 6.74 -1.14
N ILE A 277 -18.69 5.99 -1.71
CA ILE A 277 -18.44 5.95 -3.15
C ILE A 277 -18.47 4.51 -3.66
N LYS A 278 -18.64 4.32 -4.97
CA LYS A 278 -18.68 2.99 -5.59
C LYS A 278 -17.31 2.47 -5.99
N GLU A 279 -16.41 3.36 -6.38
CA GLU A 279 -15.07 3.02 -6.86
C GLU A 279 -14.10 4.18 -6.63
N PHE A 280 -12.81 3.84 -6.46
CA PHE A 280 -11.74 4.84 -6.42
C PHE A 280 -11.22 5.16 -7.82
N PRO A 281 -10.70 6.38 -8.04
CA PRO A 281 -9.94 6.67 -9.23
C PRO A 281 -8.67 5.82 -9.25
N MET A 282 -8.49 4.99 -10.30
CA MET A 282 -7.35 4.07 -10.42
C MET A 282 -6.47 4.39 -11.63
N THR A 283 -5.21 3.96 -11.56
CA THR A 283 -4.33 3.88 -12.72
C THR A 283 -4.67 2.67 -13.58
N GLY A 284 -4.15 2.62 -14.82
CA GLY A 284 -4.28 1.42 -15.66
C GLY A 284 -3.67 0.14 -15.08
N SER A 285 -2.80 0.26 -14.07
CA SER A 285 -2.20 -0.86 -13.32
C SER A 285 -2.95 -1.24 -12.04
N GLY A 286 -4.13 -0.62 -11.78
CA GLY A 286 -4.96 -0.94 -10.61
C GLY A 286 -4.52 -0.26 -9.29
N LYS A 287 -3.64 0.75 -9.35
CA LYS A 287 -3.27 1.54 -8.15
C LYS A 287 -4.22 2.72 -7.97
N ILE A 288 -4.62 2.98 -6.72
CA ILE A 288 -5.47 4.12 -6.36
C ILE A 288 -4.70 5.43 -6.56
N GLN A 289 -5.33 6.39 -7.25
CA GLN A 289 -4.78 7.71 -7.50
C GLN A 289 -5.23 8.68 -6.39
N LYS A 290 -4.59 8.61 -5.21
CA LYS A 290 -4.97 9.43 -4.04
C LYS A 290 -5.02 10.93 -4.34
N PHE A 291 -4.14 11.44 -5.19
CA PHE A 291 -4.14 12.86 -5.56
C PHE A 291 -5.45 13.34 -6.19
N LYS A 292 -6.23 12.43 -6.80
CA LYS A 292 -7.55 12.76 -7.35
C LYS A 292 -8.66 12.77 -6.30
N LEU A 293 -8.43 12.21 -5.12
CA LEU A 293 -9.45 12.19 -4.06
C LEU A 293 -9.73 13.59 -3.50
N LYS A 294 -8.73 14.46 -3.50
CA LYS A 294 -8.91 15.87 -3.11
C LYS A 294 -9.94 16.57 -4.02
N ASP A 295 -9.77 16.44 -5.33
CA ASP A 295 -10.69 17.05 -6.31
C ASP A 295 -12.07 16.38 -6.26
N LEU A 296 -12.11 15.06 -6.13
CA LEU A 296 -13.36 14.32 -5.94
C LEU A 296 -14.09 14.77 -4.67
N GLY A 297 -13.41 14.95 -3.57
CA GLY A 297 -14.00 15.43 -2.31
C GLY A 297 -14.57 16.84 -2.45
N LEU A 298 -13.88 17.74 -3.15
CA LEU A 298 -14.40 19.08 -3.45
C LEU A 298 -15.66 19.02 -4.32
N GLN A 299 -15.69 18.16 -5.32
CA GLN A 299 -16.84 17.93 -6.18
C GLN A 299 -18.03 17.39 -5.36
N LEU A 300 -17.82 16.36 -4.55
CA LEU A 300 -18.86 15.76 -3.71
C LEU A 300 -19.43 16.75 -2.69
N CYS A 301 -18.56 17.56 -2.05
CA CYS A 301 -19.03 18.64 -1.18
C CYS A 301 -19.97 19.59 -1.90
N LYS A 302 -19.63 19.99 -3.13
CA LYS A 302 -20.47 20.89 -3.93
C LYS A 302 -21.81 20.23 -4.34
N GLU A 303 -21.79 18.97 -4.76
CA GLU A 303 -22.98 18.20 -5.15
C GLU A 303 -23.94 17.99 -3.98
N GLN A 304 -23.40 17.75 -2.79
CA GLN A 304 -24.18 17.50 -1.56
C GLN A 304 -24.51 18.78 -0.78
N GLY A 305 -24.10 19.94 -1.26
CA GLY A 305 -24.35 21.22 -0.59
C GLY A 305 -23.59 21.36 0.75
N ILE A 306 -22.49 20.63 0.92
CA ILE A 306 -21.66 20.67 2.12
C ILE A 306 -20.74 21.90 2.04
N GLU A 307 -20.84 22.79 3.01
CA GLU A 307 -19.98 23.97 3.06
C GLU A 307 -18.54 23.58 3.48
N ILE A 308 -17.57 24.02 2.70
CA ILE A 308 -16.14 23.89 3.02
C ILE A 308 -15.76 25.01 3.98
N VAL A 309 -15.71 24.68 5.28
CA VAL A 309 -15.44 25.61 6.38
C VAL A 309 -13.98 25.51 6.86
#